data_01bb64ab0a865951cd7663b1590b3d49
#
_entry.id   01bb64ab0a865951cd7663b1590b3d49
#
_cell.length_a   1.000
_cell.length_b   1.000
_cell.length_c   1.000
_cell.angle_alpha   90.00
_cell.angle_beta   90.00
_cell.angle_gamma   90.00
#
_symmetry.space_group_name_H-M   'P 1'
#
loop_
_entity.id
_entity.type
_entity.pdbx_description
1 polymer ?
#
loop_
_entity_poly.entity_id
_entity_poly.type
_entity_poly.pdbx_seq_one_letter_code
_entity_poly.pdbx_strand_id
1 'polypeptide(L)'
;LSRYVNGIMARVFDHQTILDLIKYSRVPVINGLSDFTHPCQGLADLFTIYEKKRRLSGLKLAYVGDGNNVAHSLLFGCSKVGMNITLACPKSFEPHSEVVSKAKEEGKRSGCKVKVTQDPKEAVRAADIVYTDVWASMGQEKEHEKRVKIFKPYQINLKLVKEARENYLFMH
;
A
#
# COMPACT_ATOMS: atom_id res chain seq x y z
N LEU A 1 29.54 3.05 -8.23
CA LEU A 1 29.06 1.75 -7.75
C LEU A 1 28.77 0.79 -8.93
N SER A 2 28.06 1.22 -9.97
CA SER A 2 27.62 0.34 -11.07
C SER A 2 28.75 -0.29 -11.91
N ARG A 3 30.02 0.06 -11.67
CA ARG A 3 31.18 -0.65 -12.25
C ARG A 3 31.67 -1.83 -11.41
N TYR A 4 31.15 -1.99 -10.19
CA TYR A 4 31.62 -3.00 -9.23
C TYR A 4 30.55 -4.02 -8.87
N VAL A 5 29.29 -3.80 -9.29
CA VAL A 5 28.15 -4.64 -8.95
C VAL A 5 27.23 -4.85 -10.15
N ASN A 6 26.43 -5.91 -10.14
CA ASN A 6 25.49 -6.26 -11.22
C ASN A 6 24.08 -5.71 -10.98
N GLY A 7 23.82 -5.12 -9.81
CA GLY A 7 22.56 -4.48 -9.43
C GLY A 7 22.73 -3.69 -8.15
N ILE A 8 21.87 -2.71 -7.94
CA ILE A 8 21.86 -1.86 -6.74
C ILE A 8 20.47 -1.93 -6.12
N MET A 9 20.38 -2.30 -4.85
CA MET A 9 19.18 -2.11 -4.06
C MET A 9 19.40 -0.96 -3.11
N ALA A 10 18.46 0.00 -3.07
CA ALA A 10 18.55 1.13 -2.19
C ALA A 10 17.26 1.29 -1.34
N ARG A 11 17.45 1.53 -0.04
CA ARG A 11 16.41 1.96 0.88
C ARG A 11 16.75 3.36 1.34
N VAL A 12 15.90 4.32 0.99
CA VAL A 12 16.15 5.75 1.17
C VAL A 12 14.90 6.45 1.73
N PHE A 13 15.06 7.68 2.20
CA PHE A 13 13.90 8.53 2.50
C PHE A 13 13.36 9.15 1.22
N ASP A 14 14.13 10.05 0.62
CA ASP A 14 13.72 10.80 -0.56
C ASP A 14 13.69 9.93 -1.81
N HIS A 15 12.51 9.84 -2.44
CA HIS A 15 12.32 9.09 -3.68
C HIS A 15 13.21 9.62 -4.82
N GLN A 16 13.55 10.92 -4.82
CA GLN A 16 14.43 11.50 -5.82
C GLN A 16 15.79 10.81 -5.85
N THR A 17 16.30 10.35 -4.71
CA THR A 17 17.55 9.56 -4.63
C THR A 17 17.48 8.29 -5.49
N ILE A 18 16.32 7.60 -5.51
CA ILE A 18 16.13 6.42 -6.39
C ILE A 18 16.17 6.82 -7.85
N LEU A 19 15.49 7.93 -8.21
CA LEU A 19 15.47 8.43 -9.58
C LEU A 19 16.86 8.84 -10.06
N ASP A 20 17.64 9.46 -9.19
CA ASP A 20 19.02 9.84 -9.49
C ASP A 20 19.93 8.61 -9.65
N LEU A 21 19.77 7.59 -8.80
CA LEU A 21 20.48 6.32 -8.97
C LEU A 21 20.15 5.69 -10.31
N ILE A 22 18.88 5.63 -10.71
CA ILE A 22 18.44 5.10 -12.01
C ILE A 22 19.08 5.88 -13.15
N LYS A 23 19.07 7.21 -13.08
CA LYS A 23 19.59 8.10 -14.13
C LYS A 23 21.07 7.86 -14.42
N TYR A 24 21.87 7.60 -13.40
CA TYR A 24 23.34 7.50 -13.52
C TYR A 24 23.86 6.06 -13.43
N SER A 25 23.01 5.07 -13.14
CA SER A 25 23.42 3.67 -13.06
C SER A 25 23.43 3.01 -14.43
N ARG A 26 24.40 2.08 -14.60
CA ARG A 26 24.48 1.17 -15.76
C ARG A 26 23.91 -0.21 -15.47
N VAL A 27 23.50 -0.44 -14.23
CA VAL A 27 22.93 -1.71 -13.73
C VAL A 27 21.54 -1.47 -13.19
N PRO A 28 20.68 -2.50 -13.08
CA PRO A 28 19.35 -2.36 -12.49
C PRO A 28 19.38 -1.77 -11.09
N VAL A 29 18.44 -0.86 -10.81
CA VAL A 29 18.23 -0.29 -9.49
C VAL A 29 16.89 -0.79 -8.94
N ILE A 30 16.94 -1.41 -7.76
CA ILE A 30 15.77 -1.91 -7.05
C ILE A 30 15.44 -0.91 -5.93
N ASN A 31 14.23 -0.34 -5.97
CA ASN A 31 13.72 0.45 -4.86
C ASN A 31 13.33 -0.49 -3.71
N GLY A 32 14.15 -0.57 -2.67
CA GLY A 32 13.88 -1.31 -1.45
C GLY A 32 12.84 -0.62 -0.56
N LEU A 33 12.86 0.72 -0.54
CA LEU A 33 11.88 1.61 0.09
C LEU A 33 12.27 3.06 -0.21
N SER A 34 11.28 3.89 -0.45
CA SER A 34 11.37 5.36 -0.38
C SER A 34 10.15 5.91 0.34
N ASP A 35 10.11 7.22 0.61
CA ASP A 35 8.93 7.91 1.15
C ASP A 35 7.71 7.82 0.23
N PHE A 36 7.91 7.63 -1.07
CA PHE A 36 6.85 7.57 -2.07
C PHE A 36 6.32 6.15 -2.33
N THR A 37 7.19 5.12 -2.36
CA THR A 37 6.79 3.73 -2.61
C THR A 37 7.66 2.72 -1.86
N HIS A 38 7.08 1.55 -1.58
CA HIS A 38 7.76 0.37 -1.02
C HIS A 38 7.45 -0.88 -1.87
N PRO A 39 7.97 -0.95 -3.12
CA PRO A 39 7.56 -1.98 -4.08
C PRO A 39 7.91 -3.40 -3.64
N CYS A 40 9.03 -3.59 -2.94
CA CYS A 40 9.40 -4.91 -2.40
C CYS A 40 8.37 -5.43 -1.40
N GLN A 41 7.84 -4.55 -0.53
CA GLN A 41 6.75 -4.93 0.38
C GLN A 41 5.48 -5.25 -0.39
N GLY A 42 5.07 -4.39 -1.32
CA GLY A 42 3.86 -4.62 -2.12
C GLY A 42 3.91 -5.95 -2.89
N LEU A 43 5.07 -6.34 -3.43
CA LEU A 43 5.26 -7.64 -4.10
C LEU A 43 5.20 -8.80 -3.10
N ALA A 44 5.82 -8.67 -1.93
CA ALA A 44 5.78 -9.69 -0.87
C ALA A 44 4.34 -9.90 -0.37
N ASP A 45 3.57 -8.82 -0.22
CA ASP A 45 2.16 -8.88 0.17
C ASP A 45 1.30 -9.60 -0.86
N LEU A 46 1.44 -9.25 -2.13
CA LEU A 46 0.73 -9.93 -3.22
C LEU A 46 1.09 -11.41 -3.30
N PHE A 47 2.37 -11.74 -3.13
CA PHE A 47 2.82 -13.11 -3.11
C PHE A 47 2.24 -13.89 -1.92
N THR A 48 2.24 -13.32 -0.72
CA THR A 48 1.62 -13.91 0.48
C THR A 48 0.12 -14.16 0.27
N ILE A 49 -0.59 -13.18 -0.31
CA ILE A 49 -2.02 -13.34 -0.63
C ILE A 49 -2.21 -14.48 -1.62
N TYR A 50 -1.37 -14.56 -2.67
CA TYR A 50 -1.44 -15.64 -3.65
C TYR A 50 -1.19 -17.01 -3.01
N GLU A 51 -0.20 -17.15 -2.13
CA GLU A 51 0.06 -18.40 -1.42
C GLU A 51 -1.14 -18.86 -0.57
N LYS A 52 -1.83 -17.92 0.09
CA LYS A 52 -2.96 -18.20 0.99
C LYS A 52 -4.29 -18.38 0.24
N LYS A 53 -4.53 -17.60 -0.81
CA LYS A 53 -5.83 -17.58 -1.53
C LYS A 53 -5.78 -18.25 -2.90
N ARG A 54 -4.60 -18.63 -3.40
CA ARG A 54 -4.34 -19.28 -4.70
C ARG A 54 -4.82 -18.47 -5.91
N ARG A 55 -5.14 -17.21 -5.71
CA ARG A 55 -5.52 -16.24 -6.75
C ARG A 55 -5.31 -14.83 -6.22
N LEU A 56 -5.28 -13.85 -7.13
CA LEU A 56 -5.25 -12.42 -6.82
C LEU A 56 -6.46 -11.72 -7.43
N SER A 57 -6.70 -11.96 -8.72
CA SER A 57 -7.81 -11.33 -9.44
C SER A 57 -9.15 -11.59 -8.79
N GLY A 58 -9.98 -10.54 -8.71
CA GLY A 58 -11.33 -10.57 -8.15
C GLY A 58 -11.40 -10.55 -6.62
N LEU A 59 -10.27 -10.74 -5.89
CA LEU A 59 -10.25 -10.52 -4.43
C LEU A 59 -10.42 -9.05 -4.11
N LYS A 60 -10.85 -8.76 -2.87
CA LYS A 60 -10.97 -7.40 -2.33
C LYS A 60 -9.99 -7.21 -1.17
N LEU A 61 -9.06 -6.26 -1.32
CA LEU A 61 -8.20 -5.77 -0.26
C LEU A 61 -8.78 -4.48 0.32
N ALA A 62 -8.96 -4.44 1.64
CA ALA A 62 -9.27 -3.25 2.40
C ALA A 62 -8.00 -2.78 3.12
N TYR A 63 -7.52 -1.59 2.77
CA TYR A 63 -6.45 -0.92 3.51
C TYR A 63 -7.06 0.13 4.43
N VAL A 64 -6.66 0.13 5.72
CA VAL A 64 -7.18 1.08 6.71
C VAL A 64 -6.01 1.73 7.43
N GLY A 65 -5.82 3.03 7.23
CA GLY A 65 -4.71 3.76 7.83
C GLY A 65 -4.24 4.96 7.01
N ASP A 66 -2.94 5.25 7.09
CA ASP A 66 -2.28 6.33 6.37
C ASP A 66 -2.10 5.99 4.89
N GLY A 67 -2.44 6.92 4.00
CA GLY A 67 -2.21 6.80 2.56
C GLY A 67 -0.73 6.95 2.15
N ASN A 68 0.14 6.23 2.83
CA ASN A 68 1.59 6.31 2.74
C ASN A 68 2.19 5.52 1.54
N ASN A 69 3.51 5.35 1.54
CA ASN A 69 4.26 4.62 0.51
C ASN A 69 3.84 3.15 0.35
N VAL A 70 3.41 2.47 1.43
CA VAL A 70 2.88 1.10 1.37
C VAL A 70 1.52 1.11 0.68
N ALA A 71 0.63 2.04 1.05
CA ALA A 71 -0.67 2.23 0.39
C ALA A 71 -0.50 2.51 -1.11
N HIS A 72 0.49 3.35 -1.51
CA HIS A 72 0.81 3.59 -2.92
C HIS A 72 1.23 2.30 -3.64
N SER A 73 2.09 1.50 -3.03
CA SER A 73 2.57 0.25 -3.62
C SER A 73 1.46 -0.78 -3.77
N LEU A 74 0.56 -0.87 -2.78
CA LEU A 74 -0.63 -1.73 -2.85
C LEU A 74 -1.60 -1.26 -3.93
N LEU A 75 -1.80 0.06 -4.10
CA LEU A 75 -2.62 0.61 -5.19
C LEU A 75 -2.09 0.18 -6.55
N PHE A 76 -0.79 0.35 -6.80
CA PHE A 76 -0.16 -0.08 -8.06
C PHE A 76 -0.19 -1.60 -8.24
N GLY A 77 0.12 -2.36 -7.19
CA GLY A 77 0.13 -3.81 -7.26
C GLY A 77 -1.26 -4.38 -7.54
N CYS A 78 -2.25 -3.99 -6.74
CA CYS A 78 -3.63 -4.46 -6.88
C CYS A 78 -4.22 -4.12 -8.25
N SER A 79 -3.99 -2.89 -8.73
CA SER A 79 -4.48 -2.45 -10.03
C SER A 79 -3.91 -3.26 -11.20
N LYS A 80 -2.67 -3.74 -11.10
CA LYS A 80 -2.03 -4.56 -12.14
C LYS A 80 -2.53 -6.02 -12.15
N VAL A 81 -2.82 -6.58 -10.98
CA VAL A 81 -3.20 -8.00 -10.86
C VAL A 81 -4.72 -8.23 -10.84
N GLY A 82 -5.53 -7.19 -11.04
CA GLY A 82 -6.99 -7.29 -11.06
C GLY A 82 -7.62 -7.51 -9.68
N MET A 83 -6.92 -7.17 -8.59
CA MET A 83 -7.43 -7.26 -7.23
C MET A 83 -8.08 -5.93 -6.84
N ASN A 84 -9.35 -5.97 -6.43
CA ASN A 84 -10.06 -4.77 -5.98
C ASN A 84 -9.41 -4.21 -4.71
N ILE A 85 -9.27 -2.88 -4.63
CA ILE A 85 -8.71 -2.23 -3.45
C ILE A 85 -9.57 -1.06 -3.00
N THR A 86 -9.86 -1.02 -1.69
CA THR A 86 -10.53 0.10 -1.05
C THR A 86 -9.66 0.60 0.10
N LEU A 87 -9.29 1.87 0.07
CA LEU A 87 -8.52 2.51 1.14
C LEU A 87 -9.45 3.36 1.99
N ALA A 88 -9.38 3.19 3.31
CA ALA A 88 -9.98 4.09 4.29
C ALA A 88 -8.87 4.89 4.97
N CYS A 89 -8.82 6.18 4.68
CA CYS A 89 -7.82 7.10 5.22
C CYS A 89 -8.52 8.29 5.90
N PRO A 90 -7.97 8.84 7.00
CA PRO A 90 -8.43 10.11 7.54
C PRO A 90 -8.28 11.23 6.50
N LYS A 91 -9.11 12.25 6.64
CA LYS A 91 -8.99 13.47 5.83
C LYS A 91 -7.58 14.05 5.96
N SER A 92 -6.98 14.46 4.85
CA SER A 92 -5.59 14.95 4.72
C SER A 92 -4.50 13.88 4.89
N PHE A 93 -4.88 12.61 4.96
CA PHE A 93 -3.97 11.46 4.97
C PHE A 93 -4.31 10.46 3.85
N GLU A 94 -4.98 10.94 2.81
CA GLU A 94 -5.28 10.14 1.61
C GLU A 94 -3.99 9.92 0.80
N PRO A 95 -3.93 8.83 0.00
CA PRO A 95 -2.82 8.64 -0.96
C PRO A 95 -2.73 9.81 -1.95
N HIS A 96 -1.57 10.02 -2.51
CA HIS A 96 -1.38 11.02 -3.56
C HIS A 96 -2.40 10.82 -4.69
N SER A 97 -3.08 11.90 -5.09
CA SER A 97 -4.14 11.87 -6.10
C SER A 97 -3.67 11.32 -7.45
N GLU A 98 -2.42 11.60 -7.82
CA GLU A 98 -1.79 11.06 -9.02
C GLU A 98 -1.65 9.54 -8.97
N VAL A 99 -1.28 8.97 -7.82
CA VAL A 99 -1.18 7.52 -7.61
C VAL A 99 -2.55 6.87 -7.74
N VAL A 100 -3.57 7.46 -7.11
CA VAL A 100 -4.95 6.98 -7.20
C VAL A 100 -5.46 7.03 -8.64
N SER A 101 -5.17 8.12 -9.37
CA SER A 101 -5.56 8.28 -10.77
C SER A 101 -4.92 7.21 -11.66
N LYS A 102 -3.61 7.01 -11.55
CA LYS A 102 -2.87 5.98 -12.30
C LYS A 102 -3.38 4.56 -11.97
N ALA A 103 -3.62 4.28 -10.69
CA ALA A 103 -4.18 2.99 -10.28
C ALA A 103 -5.59 2.74 -10.83
N LYS A 104 -6.45 3.77 -10.88
CA LYS A 104 -7.78 3.67 -11.50
C LYS A 104 -7.70 3.42 -13.00
N GLU A 105 -6.76 4.09 -13.69
CA GLU A 105 -6.56 3.89 -15.12
C GLU A 105 -6.08 2.46 -15.44
N GLU A 106 -5.07 1.97 -14.72
CA GLU A 106 -4.59 0.60 -14.84
C GLU A 106 -5.68 -0.42 -14.49
N GLY A 107 -6.47 -0.11 -13.46
CA GLY A 107 -7.60 -0.93 -13.03
C GLY A 107 -8.67 -1.14 -14.11
N LYS A 108 -8.87 -0.18 -15.02
CA LYS A 108 -9.78 -0.36 -16.18
C LYS A 108 -9.32 -1.50 -17.09
N ARG A 109 -8.01 -1.72 -17.21
CA ARG A 109 -7.43 -2.78 -18.05
C ARG A 109 -7.51 -4.15 -17.38
N SER A 110 -7.26 -4.20 -16.08
CA SER A 110 -7.19 -5.44 -15.30
C SER A 110 -8.54 -5.88 -14.69
N GLY A 111 -9.57 -5.01 -14.71
CA GLY A 111 -10.84 -5.22 -14.01
C GLY A 111 -10.83 -4.85 -12.53
N CYS A 112 -9.74 -4.26 -12.03
CA CYS A 112 -9.62 -3.81 -10.65
C CYS A 112 -10.47 -2.56 -10.38
N LYS A 113 -11.24 -2.57 -9.29
CA LYS A 113 -11.95 -1.40 -8.77
C LYS A 113 -11.12 -0.75 -7.67
N VAL A 114 -10.77 0.53 -7.86
CA VAL A 114 -10.01 1.34 -6.90
C VAL A 114 -10.93 2.36 -6.25
N LYS A 115 -11.03 2.35 -4.92
CA LYS A 115 -11.84 3.28 -4.13
C LYS A 115 -11.04 3.86 -2.97
N VAL A 116 -11.23 5.14 -2.69
CA VAL A 116 -10.74 5.82 -1.48
C VAL A 116 -11.98 6.36 -0.73
N THR A 117 -12.01 6.16 0.58
CA THR A 117 -13.11 6.56 1.47
C THR A 117 -12.55 7.04 2.82
N GLN A 118 -13.37 7.67 3.61
CA GLN A 118 -13.06 8.00 5.01
C GLN A 118 -13.75 7.04 5.99
N ASP A 119 -14.55 6.09 5.51
CA ASP A 119 -15.26 5.12 6.35
C ASP A 119 -14.54 3.75 6.38
N PRO A 120 -13.90 3.37 7.51
CA PRO A 120 -13.27 2.05 7.65
C PRO A 120 -14.23 0.88 7.46
N LYS A 121 -15.50 1.02 7.87
CA LYS A 121 -16.49 -0.05 7.70
C LYS A 121 -16.82 -0.29 6.23
N GLU A 122 -16.97 0.80 5.47
CA GLU A 122 -17.18 0.70 4.03
C GLU A 122 -16.01 -0.01 3.34
N ALA A 123 -14.77 0.31 3.73
CA ALA A 123 -13.59 -0.34 3.17
C ALA A 123 -13.57 -1.83 3.47
N VAL A 124 -13.77 -2.21 4.75
CA VAL A 124 -13.64 -3.58 5.23
C VAL A 124 -14.81 -4.48 4.82
N ARG A 125 -15.98 -3.91 4.49
CA ARG A 125 -17.17 -4.68 4.13
C ARG A 125 -16.89 -5.70 3.03
N ALA A 126 -17.10 -6.99 3.35
CA ALA A 126 -16.86 -8.13 2.47
C ALA A 126 -15.43 -8.21 1.89
N ALA A 127 -14.43 -7.69 2.60
CA ALA A 127 -13.03 -7.79 2.22
C ALA A 127 -12.50 -9.23 2.42
N ASP A 128 -11.68 -9.69 1.46
CA ASP A 128 -10.93 -10.93 1.54
C ASP A 128 -9.60 -10.73 2.29
N ILE A 129 -9.07 -9.51 2.25
CA ILE A 129 -7.85 -9.10 2.93
C ILE A 129 -8.11 -7.78 3.67
N VAL A 130 -7.72 -7.71 4.93
CA VAL A 130 -7.71 -6.48 5.74
C VAL A 130 -6.26 -6.14 6.05
N TYR A 131 -5.81 -4.99 5.58
CA TYR A 131 -4.44 -4.51 5.68
C TYR A 131 -4.38 -3.22 6.48
N THR A 132 -3.39 -3.07 7.34
CA THR A 132 -3.07 -1.82 8.02
C THR A 132 -1.56 -1.62 8.08
N ASP A 133 -1.13 -0.42 8.43
CA ASP A 133 0.27 -0.07 8.63
C ASP A 133 0.39 0.81 9.88
N VAL A 134 1.62 1.13 10.27
CA VAL A 134 1.89 2.03 11.39
C VAL A 134 1.28 3.42 11.15
N TRP A 135 0.80 4.05 12.22
CA TRP A 135 0.22 5.39 12.14
C TRP A 135 1.26 6.51 12.11
N ALA A 136 2.49 6.21 12.52
CA ALA A 136 3.63 7.10 12.43
C ALA A 136 4.83 6.33 11.88
N SER A 137 5.29 6.71 10.71
CA SER A 137 6.48 6.15 10.05
C SER A 137 7.76 6.79 10.61
N MET A 138 8.92 6.25 10.21
CA MET A 138 10.23 6.84 10.56
C MET A 138 10.27 8.33 10.18
N GLY A 139 10.76 9.18 11.07
CA GLY A 139 10.84 10.63 10.90
C GLY A 139 9.57 11.40 11.32
N GLN A 140 8.51 10.71 11.76
CA GLN A 140 7.24 11.31 12.20
C GLN A 140 7.01 11.21 13.72
N GLU A 141 8.06 10.88 14.49
CA GLU A 141 7.96 10.62 15.94
C GLU A 141 7.45 11.85 16.71
N LYS A 142 7.78 13.06 16.26
CA LYS A 142 7.31 14.31 16.87
C LYS A 142 5.80 14.55 16.71
N GLU A 143 5.18 13.89 15.73
CA GLU A 143 3.74 14.00 15.46
C GLU A 143 2.94 12.82 16.05
N HIS A 144 3.60 11.90 16.72
CA HIS A 144 3.01 10.64 17.16
C HIS A 144 1.69 10.82 17.93
N GLU A 145 1.66 11.66 18.96
CA GLU A 145 0.44 11.89 19.77
C GLU A 145 -0.73 12.46 18.96
N LYS A 146 -0.43 13.39 18.04
CA LYS A 146 -1.43 13.99 17.14
C LYS A 146 -1.97 12.92 16.18
N ARG A 147 -1.09 12.12 15.62
CA ARG A 147 -1.46 11.04 14.68
C ARG A 147 -2.30 9.97 15.38
N VAL A 148 -1.92 9.55 16.59
CA VAL A 148 -2.70 8.59 17.40
C VAL A 148 -4.15 9.06 17.57
N LYS A 149 -4.39 10.34 17.89
CA LYS A 149 -5.75 10.89 18.04
C LYS A 149 -6.53 10.84 16.73
N ILE A 150 -5.89 11.18 15.59
CA ILE A 150 -6.51 11.19 14.26
C ILE A 150 -6.82 9.77 13.78
N PHE A 151 -5.89 8.83 13.97
CA PHE A 151 -6.01 7.47 13.47
C PHE A 151 -6.76 6.52 14.40
N LYS A 152 -7.06 6.90 15.63
CA LYS A 152 -7.84 6.07 16.59
C LYS A 152 -9.14 5.51 16.00
N PRO A 153 -9.96 6.27 15.23
CA PRO A 153 -11.16 5.72 14.55
C PRO A 153 -10.83 4.70 13.46
N TYR A 154 -9.59 4.65 12.96
CA TYR A 154 -9.10 3.74 11.92
C TYR A 154 -8.37 2.52 12.49
N GLN A 155 -8.44 2.31 13.79
CA GLN A 155 -7.87 1.13 14.43
C GLN A 155 -8.58 -0.14 13.95
N ILE A 156 -7.80 -1.12 13.49
CA ILE A 156 -8.32 -2.46 13.24
C ILE A 156 -8.61 -3.14 14.58
N ASN A 157 -9.83 -3.55 14.78
CA ASN A 157 -10.30 -4.24 15.97
C ASN A 157 -11.37 -5.27 15.62
N LEU A 158 -11.73 -6.13 16.57
CA LEU A 158 -12.69 -7.21 16.37
C LEU A 158 -14.08 -6.73 15.89
N LYS A 159 -14.48 -5.51 16.25
CA LYS A 159 -15.76 -4.93 15.82
C LYS A 159 -15.70 -4.57 14.32
N LEU A 160 -14.59 -4.01 13.86
CA LEU A 160 -14.42 -3.61 12.46
C LEU A 160 -14.30 -4.83 11.55
N VAL A 161 -13.50 -5.83 11.94
CA VAL A 161 -13.27 -7.00 11.08
C VAL A 161 -14.47 -7.93 10.94
N LYS A 162 -15.53 -7.79 11.76
CA LYS A 162 -16.81 -8.47 11.56
C LYS A 162 -17.49 -8.10 10.24
N GLU A 163 -17.13 -6.98 9.65
CA GLU A 163 -17.62 -6.55 8.32
C GLU A 163 -16.91 -7.28 7.16
N ALA A 164 -15.74 -7.89 7.42
CA ALA A 164 -14.99 -8.67 6.43
C ALA A 164 -15.61 -10.05 6.21
N ARG A 165 -15.11 -10.79 5.22
CA ARG A 165 -15.48 -12.21 5.04
C ARG A 165 -14.94 -13.04 6.20
N GLU A 166 -15.60 -14.14 6.54
CA GLU A 166 -15.17 -15.03 7.65
C GLU A 166 -13.73 -15.52 7.54
N ASN A 167 -13.28 -15.79 6.32
CA ASN A 167 -11.92 -16.28 6.03
C ASN A 167 -10.97 -15.19 5.53
N TYR A 168 -11.16 -13.95 5.98
CA TYR A 168 -10.26 -12.85 5.61
C TYR A 168 -8.82 -13.11 6.09
N LEU A 169 -7.84 -12.57 5.37
CA LEU A 169 -6.46 -12.46 5.83
C LEU A 169 -6.27 -11.11 6.50
N PHE A 170 -5.63 -11.12 7.67
CA PHE A 170 -5.14 -9.87 8.27
C PHE A 170 -3.66 -9.72 7.97
N MET A 171 -3.28 -8.54 7.47
CA MET A 171 -1.91 -8.23 7.08
C MET A 171 -1.47 -6.86 7.61
N HIS A 172 -0.18 -6.78 7.85
CA HIS A 172 0.47 -5.56 8.36
C HIS A 172 1.88 -5.48 7.78
#